data_7a45c3ca2d4a4afdbe3c8e1dc286e1dd
#
_entry.id   7a45c3ca2d4a4afdbe3c8e1dc286e1dd
#
_cell.length_a   1.000
_cell.length_b   1.000
_cell.length_c   1.000
_cell.angle_alpha   90.00
_cell.angle_beta   90.00
_cell.angle_gamma   90.00
#
_symmetry.space_group_name_H-M   'P 1'
#
loop_
_entity.id
_entity.type
_entity.pdbx_description
1 polymer ?
#
loop_
_entity_poly.entity_id
_entity_poly.type
_entity_poly.pdbx_seq_one_letter_code
_entity_poly.pdbx_strand_id
1 'polypeptide(L)'
;MEQHKEKPEILMITQQSLQSENFKEILSRNTGTKITIIDNKNVSYHELIPEKYFLLVDFSVETPSDTLVYLKDNEKVLGTIMLNLGHDLDASELASWPHVKGIFGPNDSMEKLCQGLSAIISGENWLSRRLLDQLVNYYKGKEVHHVVEPAIEIELTRREVQVLQMLKEGGSNMEIADSLFISEHTIKSHLYNIFRKIEVKNRTQATSWAKRNL
;
A
#
# COMPACT_ATOMS: atom_id res chain seq x y z
N MET A 1 13.82 -30.61 -21.86
CA MET A 1 12.65 -29.72 -22.07
C MET A 1 12.89 -28.50 -21.22
N GLU A 2 13.48 -27.45 -21.82
CA GLU A 2 13.57 -26.15 -21.16
C GLU A 2 12.16 -25.56 -21.07
N GLN A 3 11.66 -25.43 -19.86
CA GLN A 3 10.45 -24.64 -19.60
C GLN A 3 10.78 -23.21 -20.01
N HIS A 4 10.20 -22.72 -21.10
CA HIS A 4 10.14 -21.30 -21.39
C HIS A 4 9.45 -20.61 -20.20
N LYS A 5 10.26 -20.14 -19.27
CA LYS A 5 9.79 -19.28 -18.20
C LYS A 5 9.37 -17.99 -18.87
N GLU A 6 8.07 -17.80 -19.11
CA GLU A 6 7.56 -16.54 -19.63
C GLU A 6 8.12 -15.40 -18.78
N LYS A 7 8.74 -14.41 -19.46
CA LYS A 7 9.23 -13.23 -18.78
C LYS A 7 8.04 -12.49 -18.18
N PRO A 8 8.14 -12.02 -16.92
CA PRO A 8 7.07 -11.29 -16.32
C PRO A 8 6.78 -10.01 -17.12
N GLU A 9 5.51 -9.66 -17.24
CA GLU A 9 5.06 -8.43 -17.90
C GLU A 9 5.12 -7.25 -16.91
N ILE A 10 5.03 -6.02 -17.44
CA ILE A 10 4.85 -4.82 -16.64
C ILE A 10 3.47 -4.22 -16.94
N LEU A 11 2.65 -4.04 -15.93
CA LEU A 11 1.44 -3.23 -16.01
C LEU A 11 1.77 -1.81 -15.57
N MET A 12 1.65 -0.86 -16.48
CA MET A 12 1.93 0.56 -16.22
C MET A 12 0.63 1.34 -16.06
N ILE A 13 0.40 1.84 -14.85
CA ILE A 13 -0.74 2.72 -14.56
C ILE A 13 -0.30 4.15 -14.85
N THR A 14 -0.87 4.74 -15.88
CA THR A 14 -0.67 6.15 -16.26
C THR A 14 -1.82 6.63 -17.14
N GLN A 15 -1.86 7.91 -17.47
CA GLN A 15 -2.80 8.42 -18.43
C GLN A 15 -2.41 7.96 -19.84
N GLN A 16 -3.36 7.38 -20.58
CA GLN A 16 -3.12 6.98 -21.97
C GLN A 16 -2.95 8.22 -22.86
N SER A 17 -1.82 8.31 -23.55
CA SER A 17 -1.45 9.42 -24.44
C SER A 17 -0.38 8.96 -25.44
N LEU A 18 -0.10 9.77 -26.46
CA LEU A 18 1.01 9.51 -27.39
C LEU A 18 2.36 9.46 -26.64
N GLN A 19 2.53 10.29 -25.61
CA GLN A 19 3.74 10.31 -24.79
C GLN A 19 3.92 9.02 -24.02
N SER A 20 2.85 8.54 -23.35
CA SER A 20 2.90 7.28 -22.59
C SER A 20 3.08 6.06 -23.49
N GLU A 21 2.50 6.06 -24.69
CA GLU A 21 2.72 5.00 -25.69
C GLU A 21 4.18 4.97 -26.18
N ASN A 22 4.76 6.12 -26.53
CA ASN A 22 6.16 6.22 -26.93
C ASN A 22 7.10 5.80 -25.78
N PHE A 23 6.78 6.22 -24.55
CA PHE A 23 7.52 5.86 -23.36
C PHE A 23 7.50 4.34 -23.13
N LYS A 24 6.33 3.72 -23.23
CA LYS A 24 6.16 2.27 -23.18
C LYS A 24 7.02 1.55 -24.22
N GLU A 25 7.01 2.03 -25.47
CA GLU A 25 7.80 1.41 -26.55
C GLU A 25 9.30 1.47 -26.27
N ILE A 26 9.80 2.62 -25.79
CA ILE A 26 11.22 2.78 -25.44
C ILE A 26 11.58 1.81 -24.31
N LEU A 27 10.78 1.75 -23.25
CA LEU A 27 11.02 0.84 -22.12
C LEU A 27 10.96 -0.63 -22.56
N SER A 28 9.93 -1.02 -23.31
CA SER A 28 9.79 -2.40 -23.81
C SER A 28 10.98 -2.83 -24.66
N ARG A 29 11.46 -1.95 -25.55
CA ARG A 29 12.61 -2.22 -26.41
C ARG A 29 13.90 -2.40 -25.61
N ASN A 30 14.13 -1.54 -24.60
CA ASN A 30 15.37 -1.58 -23.81
C ASN A 30 15.40 -2.71 -22.78
N THR A 31 14.25 -3.09 -22.21
CA THR A 31 14.15 -4.15 -21.20
C THR A 31 13.86 -5.54 -21.79
N GLY A 32 13.37 -5.58 -23.04
CA GLY A 32 12.90 -6.81 -23.67
C GLY A 32 11.68 -7.42 -22.96
N THR A 33 10.89 -6.58 -22.26
CA THR A 33 9.72 -6.98 -21.49
C THR A 33 8.47 -6.32 -22.06
N LYS A 34 7.39 -7.07 -22.14
CA LYS A 34 6.10 -6.54 -22.58
C LYS A 34 5.55 -5.60 -21.51
N ILE A 35 5.15 -4.39 -21.94
CA ILE A 35 4.54 -3.38 -21.07
C ILE A 35 3.14 -3.10 -21.59
N THR A 36 2.15 -3.17 -20.70
CA THR A 36 0.76 -2.87 -21.00
C THR A 36 0.34 -1.64 -20.20
N ILE A 37 -0.19 -0.61 -20.86
CA ILE A 37 -0.73 0.57 -20.20
C ILE A 37 -2.15 0.25 -19.71
N ILE A 38 -2.39 0.57 -18.44
CA ILE A 38 -3.71 0.66 -17.84
C ILE A 38 -4.02 2.14 -17.68
N ASP A 39 -5.02 2.63 -18.40
CA ASP A 39 -5.47 4.01 -18.26
C ASP A 39 -6.05 4.21 -16.86
N ASN A 40 -5.51 5.21 -16.16
CA ASN A 40 -5.93 5.55 -14.80
C ASN A 40 -7.43 5.91 -14.68
N LYS A 41 -8.11 6.20 -15.79
CA LYS A 41 -9.54 6.56 -15.85
C LYS A 41 -10.44 5.42 -16.31
N ASN A 42 -9.89 4.32 -16.81
CA ASN A 42 -10.67 3.25 -17.42
C ASN A 42 -10.66 1.98 -16.55
N VAL A 43 -11.85 1.55 -16.13
CA VAL A 43 -12.08 0.50 -15.13
C VAL A 43 -12.05 -0.94 -15.68
N SER A 44 -11.94 -1.12 -17.02
CA SER A 44 -11.98 -2.44 -17.65
C SER A 44 -10.61 -3.11 -17.79
N TYR A 45 -9.88 -3.29 -16.69
CA TYR A 45 -8.53 -3.90 -16.70
C TYR A 45 -8.51 -5.40 -16.35
N HIS A 46 -9.63 -5.98 -15.93
CA HIS A 46 -9.68 -7.39 -15.49
C HIS A 46 -9.20 -8.39 -16.54
N GLU A 47 -9.47 -8.12 -17.83
CA GLU A 47 -9.06 -8.97 -18.95
C GLU A 47 -7.60 -8.78 -19.37
N LEU A 48 -6.95 -7.70 -18.88
CA LEU A 48 -5.59 -7.30 -19.26
C LEU A 48 -4.53 -7.79 -18.26
N ILE A 49 -4.93 -8.40 -17.13
CA ILE A 49 -4.01 -8.79 -16.06
C ILE A 49 -3.27 -10.09 -16.43
N PRO A 50 -1.94 -10.06 -16.61
CA PRO A 50 -1.15 -11.23 -16.88
C PRO A 50 -1.11 -12.20 -15.68
N GLU A 51 -0.60 -13.41 -15.91
CA GLU A 51 -0.44 -14.40 -14.85
C GLU A 51 0.56 -13.97 -13.78
N LYS A 52 1.60 -13.23 -14.17
CA LYS A 52 2.60 -12.60 -13.27
C LYS A 52 3.07 -11.27 -13.85
N TYR A 53 3.09 -10.23 -13.03
CA TYR A 53 3.48 -8.91 -13.48
C TYR A 53 4.15 -8.06 -12.40
N PHE A 54 4.93 -7.08 -12.86
CA PHE A 54 5.34 -5.93 -12.06
C PHE A 54 4.33 -4.79 -12.26
N LEU A 55 3.98 -4.11 -11.20
CA LEU A 55 3.10 -2.96 -11.25
C LEU A 55 3.95 -1.67 -11.28
N LEU A 56 3.96 -0.95 -12.39
CA LEU A 56 4.61 0.36 -12.53
C LEU A 56 3.55 1.45 -12.36
N VAL A 57 3.63 2.21 -11.28
CA VAL A 57 2.67 3.26 -10.94
C VAL A 57 3.29 4.62 -11.20
N ASP A 58 2.66 5.41 -12.06
CA ASP A 58 3.06 6.79 -12.36
C ASP A 58 2.39 7.76 -11.39
N PHE A 59 3.17 8.31 -10.46
CA PHE A 59 2.69 9.27 -9.46
C PHE A 59 2.50 10.70 -9.99
N SER A 60 2.79 10.95 -11.26
CA SER A 60 2.46 12.23 -11.89
C SER A 60 0.99 12.35 -12.27
N VAL A 61 0.23 11.26 -12.20
CA VAL A 61 -1.19 11.20 -12.52
C VAL A 61 -2.00 10.69 -11.32
N GLU A 62 -3.20 11.25 -11.14
CA GLU A 62 -4.12 10.75 -10.12
C GLU A 62 -4.71 9.40 -10.56
N THR A 63 -4.56 8.39 -9.74
CA THR A 63 -5.14 7.07 -9.97
C THR A 63 -6.21 6.78 -8.92
N PRO A 64 -7.41 6.32 -9.31
CA PRO A 64 -8.46 5.95 -8.37
C PRO A 64 -7.97 4.92 -7.35
N SER A 65 -8.30 5.15 -6.08
CA SER A 65 -7.86 4.31 -4.95
C SER A 65 -8.22 2.84 -5.15
N ASP A 66 -9.43 2.57 -5.65
CA ASP A 66 -9.94 1.21 -5.83
C ASP A 66 -9.13 0.43 -6.88
N THR A 67 -8.72 1.10 -7.96
CA THR A 67 -7.86 0.50 -9.00
C THR A 67 -6.49 0.14 -8.42
N LEU A 68 -5.89 1.07 -7.67
CA LEU A 68 -4.60 0.83 -7.03
C LEU A 68 -4.67 -0.29 -6.00
N VAL A 69 -5.69 -0.31 -5.14
CA VAL A 69 -5.87 -1.36 -4.13
C VAL A 69 -6.01 -2.72 -4.81
N TYR A 70 -6.87 -2.82 -5.81
CA TYR A 70 -7.08 -4.08 -6.53
C TYR A 70 -5.80 -4.62 -7.19
N LEU A 71 -5.04 -3.76 -7.87
CA LEU A 71 -3.85 -4.18 -8.61
C LEU A 71 -2.66 -4.47 -7.69
N LYS A 72 -2.47 -3.68 -6.63
CA LYS A 72 -1.33 -3.87 -5.71
C LYS A 72 -1.51 -5.08 -4.78
N ASP A 73 -2.74 -5.40 -4.38
CA ASP A 73 -3.05 -6.48 -3.44
C ASP A 73 -3.34 -7.82 -4.17
N ASN A 74 -3.17 -7.85 -5.50
CA ASN A 74 -3.34 -9.05 -6.30
C ASN A 74 -2.15 -10.00 -6.10
N GLU A 75 -2.42 -11.28 -5.83
CA GLU A 75 -1.39 -12.32 -5.64
C GLU A 75 -0.46 -12.56 -6.84
N LYS A 76 -0.84 -12.06 -8.03
CA LYS A 76 -0.05 -12.13 -9.26
C LYS A 76 1.03 -11.05 -9.35
N VAL A 77 1.02 -10.07 -8.44
CA VAL A 77 2.02 -8.98 -8.38
C VAL A 77 3.35 -9.52 -7.89
N LEU A 78 4.39 -9.38 -8.70
CA LEU A 78 5.77 -9.70 -8.35
C LEU A 78 6.46 -8.57 -7.58
N GLY A 79 5.99 -7.36 -7.77
CA GLY A 79 6.48 -6.17 -7.08
C GLY A 79 5.95 -4.88 -7.67
N THR A 80 6.04 -3.83 -6.87
CA THR A 80 5.62 -2.48 -7.25
C THR A 80 6.82 -1.60 -7.57
N ILE A 81 6.70 -0.83 -8.63
CA ILE A 81 7.69 0.14 -9.10
C ILE A 81 7.01 1.52 -9.12
N MET A 82 7.60 2.48 -8.45
CA MET A 82 7.09 3.84 -8.35
C MET A 82 7.84 4.75 -9.33
N LEU A 83 7.10 5.44 -10.17
CA LEU A 83 7.62 6.37 -11.17
C LEU A 83 7.14 7.80 -10.86
N ASN A 84 8.00 8.78 -11.13
CA ASN A 84 7.70 10.20 -10.93
C ASN A 84 7.32 10.57 -9.48
N LEU A 85 7.87 9.85 -8.51
CA LEU A 85 7.64 10.17 -7.11
C LEU A 85 8.35 11.49 -6.75
N GLY A 86 7.57 12.54 -6.48
CA GLY A 86 8.06 13.90 -6.26
C GLY A 86 8.52 14.22 -4.84
N HIS A 87 8.44 13.26 -3.91
CA HIS A 87 8.84 13.41 -2.51
C HIS A 87 9.54 12.16 -2.00
N ASP A 88 10.31 12.31 -0.92
CA ASP A 88 10.92 11.16 -0.24
C ASP A 88 9.83 10.41 0.54
N LEU A 89 9.72 9.12 0.33
CA LEU A 89 8.89 8.24 1.16
C LEU A 89 9.60 7.96 2.48
N ASP A 90 8.84 7.93 3.55
CA ASP A 90 9.30 7.35 4.79
C ASP A 90 9.10 5.81 4.81
N ALA A 91 9.70 5.14 5.81
CA ALA A 91 9.60 3.69 5.92
C ALA A 91 8.18 3.18 6.18
N SER A 92 7.32 4.00 6.82
CA SER A 92 5.93 3.66 7.11
C SER A 92 5.07 3.72 5.84
N GLU A 93 5.26 4.77 5.04
CA GLU A 93 4.59 4.92 3.74
C GLU A 93 5.01 3.80 2.78
N LEU A 94 6.32 3.52 2.71
CA LEU A 94 6.84 2.44 1.89
C LEU A 94 6.30 1.06 2.31
N ALA A 95 6.22 0.82 3.62
CA ALA A 95 5.68 -0.43 4.17
C ALA A 95 4.17 -0.62 3.91
N SER A 96 3.45 0.45 3.53
CA SER A 96 2.04 0.36 3.11
C SER A 96 1.87 -0.17 1.67
N TRP A 97 2.97 -0.27 0.93
CA TRP A 97 2.98 -0.81 -0.43
C TRP A 97 3.58 -2.22 -0.43
N PRO A 98 2.87 -3.21 -0.97
CA PRO A 98 3.40 -4.57 -1.04
C PRO A 98 4.56 -4.63 -2.04
N HIS A 99 5.63 -5.30 -1.63
CA HIS A 99 6.74 -5.68 -2.51
C HIS A 99 7.32 -4.55 -3.37
N VAL A 100 7.57 -3.35 -2.79
CA VAL A 100 8.23 -2.28 -3.54
C VAL A 100 9.61 -2.74 -4.00
N LYS A 101 9.84 -2.71 -5.30
CA LYS A 101 11.06 -3.14 -5.97
C LYS A 101 11.91 -1.99 -6.48
N GLY A 102 11.30 -0.86 -6.80
CA GLY A 102 12.03 0.29 -7.31
C GLY A 102 11.29 1.61 -7.15
N ILE A 103 12.07 2.68 -7.03
CA ILE A 103 11.57 4.06 -6.97
C ILE A 103 12.39 4.92 -7.91
N PHE A 104 11.69 5.67 -8.75
CA PHE A 104 12.26 6.60 -9.73
C PHE A 104 11.63 7.99 -9.53
N GLY A 105 12.48 8.97 -9.41
CA GLY A 105 12.08 10.36 -9.29
C GLY A 105 11.74 11.01 -10.64
N PRO A 106 11.11 12.20 -10.63
CA PRO A 106 10.70 12.91 -11.86
C PRO A 106 11.90 13.39 -12.70
N ASN A 107 13.10 13.49 -12.12
CA ASN A 107 14.31 13.95 -12.78
C ASN A 107 15.26 12.80 -13.17
N ASP A 108 14.86 11.55 -12.99
CA ASP A 108 15.67 10.41 -13.38
C ASP A 108 15.73 10.28 -14.90
N SER A 109 16.92 9.96 -15.42
CA SER A 109 17.10 9.80 -16.85
C SER A 109 16.47 8.50 -17.36
N MET A 110 16.13 8.46 -18.64
CA MET A 110 15.62 7.26 -19.30
C MET A 110 16.60 6.09 -19.17
N GLU A 111 17.92 6.36 -19.26
CA GLU A 111 18.95 5.35 -19.09
C GLU A 111 18.91 4.72 -17.69
N LYS A 112 18.84 5.56 -16.65
CA LYS A 112 18.71 5.11 -15.26
C LYS A 112 17.46 4.27 -15.04
N LEU A 113 16.34 4.68 -15.64
CA LEU A 113 15.07 3.95 -15.56
C LEU A 113 15.20 2.57 -16.23
N CYS A 114 15.74 2.49 -17.45
CA CYS A 114 15.93 1.23 -18.15
C CYS A 114 16.89 0.28 -17.40
N GLN A 115 17.98 0.80 -16.83
CA GLN A 115 18.91 0.02 -15.99
C GLN A 115 18.19 -0.53 -14.75
N GLY A 116 17.46 0.31 -14.04
CA GLY A 116 16.74 -0.09 -12.85
C GLY A 116 15.62 -1.10 -13.13
N LEU A 117 14.85 -0.91 -14.21
CA LEU A 117 13.83 -1.89 -14.63
C LEU A 117 14.47 -3.24 -14.98
N SER A 118 15.60 -3.24 -15.71
CA SER A 118 16.30 -4.48 -16.04
C SER A 118 16.80 -5.20 -14.78
N ALA A 119 17.33 -4.49 -13.81
CA ALA A 119 17.73 -5.05 -12.52
C ALA A 119 16.54 -5.65 -11.76
N ILE A 120 15.41 -4.93 -11.72
CA ILE A 120 14.18 -5.41 -11.05
C ILE A 120 13.64 -6.68 -11.71
N ILE A 121 13.62 -6.72 -13.05
CA ILE A 121 13.18 -7.90 -13.82
C ILE A 121 14.09 -9.10 -13.54
N SER A 122 15.38 -8.85 -13.30
CA SER A 122 16.36 -9.88 -12.93
C SER A 122 16.25 -10.33 -11.45
N GLY A 123 15.36 -9.71 -10.66
CA GLY A 123 15.09 -10.08 -9.27
C GLY A 123 15.77 -9.19 -8.23
N GLU A 124 16.46 -8.15 -8.63
CA GLU A 124 17.10 -7.19 -7.74
C GLU A 124 16.10 -6.11 -7.23
N ASN A 125 16.52 -5.30 -6.26
CA ASN A 125 15.77 -4.13 -5.82
C ASN A 125 16.50 -2.85 -6.28
N TRP A 126 15.74 -1.87 -6.75
CA TRP A 126 16.25 -0.56 -7.15
C TRP A 126 15.81 0.51 -6.17
N LEU A 127 16.34 0.42 -4.94
CA LEU A 127 16.05 1.32 -3.82
C LEU A 127 17.34 1.97 -3.34
N SER A 128 17.25 3.22 -2.85
CA SER A 128 18.41 3.88 -2.26
C SER A 128 18.86 3.15 -0.98
N ARG A 129 20.17 3.16 -0.70
CA ARG A 129 20.71 2.59 0.56
C ARG A 129 20.04 3.17 1.79
N ARG A 130 19.82 4.49 1.80
CA ARG A 130 19.14 5.20 2.89
C ARG A 130 17.75 4.61 3.15
N LEU A 131 16.99 4.37 2.09
CA LEU A 131 15.63 3.83 2.22
C LEU A 131 15.64 2.37 2.67
N LEU A 132 16.59 1.59 2.20
CA LEU A 132 16.79 0.21 2.67
C LEU A 132 17.15 0.19 4.16
N ASP A 133 18.04 1.07 4.61
CA ASP A 133 18.41 1.19 6.03
C ASP A 133 17.19 1.61 6.89
N GLN A 134 16.38 2.53 6.40
CA GLN A 134 15.14 2.94 7.07
C GLN A 134 14.13 1.78 7.18
N LEU A 135 13.96 0.99 6.11
CA LEU A 135 13.10 -0.20 6.12
C LEU A 135 13.61 -1.26 7.10
N VAL A 136 14.91 -1.55 7.08
CA VAL A 136 15.52 -2.50 8.02
C VAL A 136 15.28 -2.06 9.46
N ASN A 137 15.47 -0.77 9.76
CA ASN A 137 15.23 -0.25 11.11
C ASN A 137 13.73 -0.24 11.47
N TYR A 138 12.85 0.06 10.52
CA TYR A 138 11.41 0.00 10.72
C TYR A 138 10.93 -1.42 11.04
N TYR A 139 11.41 -2.42 10.31
CA TYR A 139 11.06 -3.81 10.57
C TYR A 139 11.74 -4.36 11.82
N LYS A 140 13.00 -4.00 12.09
CA LYS A 140 13.65 -4.34 13.37
C LYS A 140 12.94 -3.71 14.56
N GLY A 141 12.48 -2.48 14.44
CA GLY A 141 11.65 -1.82 15.44
C GLY A 141 10.32 -2.54 15.67
N LYS A 142 9.75 -3.15 14.63
CA LYS A 142 8.59 -4.03 14.74
C LYS A 142 8.94 -5.42 15.28
N GLU A 143 10.11 -5.97 14.91
CA GLU A 143 10.60 -7.28 15.42
C GLU A 143 11.06 -7.22 16.88
N VAL A 144 11.56 -6.08 17.35
CA VAL A 144 11.85 -5.89 18.78
C VAL A 144 10.55 -5.84 19.61
N HIS A 145 9.41 -5.56 18.97
CA HIS A 145 8.09 -5.85 19.54
C HIS A 145 7.61 -7.28 19.29
N HIS A 146 8.33 -8.09 18.48
CA HIS A 146 8.19 -9.54 18.38
C HIS A 146 9.24 -10.34 19.19
N VAL A 147 9.81 -9.78 20.24
CA VAL A 147 10.07 -10.61 21.41
C VAL A 147 8.70 -11.07 21.83
N VAL A 148 8.46 -12.36 21.73
CA VAL A 148 7.28 -13.06 22.21
C VAL A 148 7.02 -12.68 23.66
N GLU A 149 6.52 -11.50 23.90
CA GLU A 149 5.52 -11.33 24.92
C GLU A 149 4.31 -12.08 24.37
N PRO A 150 3.68 -12.92 25.19
CA PRO A 150 2.45 -13.60 24.76
C PRO A 150 1.58 -12.52 24.14
N ALA A 151 1.06 -12.77 22.95
CA ALA A 151 0.15 -11.85 22.30
C ALA A 151 -0.73 -11.30 23.41
N ILE A 152 -0.57 -10.02 23.72
CA ILE A 152 -1.55 -9.33 24.53
C ILE A 152 -2.73 -9.36 23.57
N GLU A 153 -3.53 -10.45 23.68
CA GLU A 153 -4.89 -10.42 23.15
C GLU A 153 -5.44 -9.14 23.73
N ILE A 154 -5.61 -8.12 22.88
CA ILE A 154 -6.27 -6.90 23.30
C ILE A 154 -7.68 -7.37 23.58
N GLU A 155 -7.89 -7.83 24.81
CA GLU A 155 -9.20 -8.31 25.26
C GLU A 155 -10.13 -7.11 25.38
N LEU A 156 -10.64 -6.71 24.21
CA LEU A 156 -11.77 -5.82 24.15
C LEU A 156 -12.99 -6.61 24.59
N THR A 157 -13.65 -6.12 25.61
CA THR A 157 -14.95 -6.67 26.03
C THR A 157 -15.95 -6.50 24.88
N ARG A 158 -16.99 -7.35 24.83
CA ARG A 158 -18.08 -7.22 23.84
C ARG A 158 -18.63 -5.79 23.77
N ARG A 159 -18.67 -5.09 24.90
CA ARG A 159 -19.16 -3.72 25.00
C ARG A 159 -18.21 -2.72 24.37
N GLU A 160 -16.92 -2.88 24.57
CA GLU A 160 -15.88 -2.05 23.95
C GLU A 160 -15.83 -2.23 22.43
N VAL A 161 -16.04 -3.45 21.93
CA VAL A 161 -16.16 -3.72 20.50
C VAL A 161 -17.39 -3.01 19.90
N GLN A 162 -18.55 -3.08 20.56
CA GLN A 162 -19.76 -2.36 20.13
C GLN A 162 -19.53 -0.85 20.04
N VAL A 163 -18.88 -0.26 21.05
CA VAL A 163 -18.53 1.17 21.06
C VAL A 163 -17.61 1.53 19.91
N LEU A 164 -16.58 0.69 19.64
CA LEU A 164 -15.63 0.91 18.54
C LEU A 164 -16.30 0.77 17.16
N GLN A 165 -17.24 -0.15 16.98
CA GLN A 165 -17.99 -0.30 15.72
C GLN A 165 -18.78 0.96 15.41
N MET A 166 -19.50 1.50 16.39
CA MET A 166 -20.27 2.74 16.22
C MET A 166 -19.36 3.96 16.03
N LEU A 167 -18.20 3.95 16.68
CA LEU A 167 -17.16 4.97 16.47
C LEU A 167 -16.62 4.95 15.04
N LYS A 168 -16.42 3.76 14.47
CA LYS A 168 -16.00 3.53 13.08
C LYS A 168 -16.98 4.13 12.08
N GLU A 169 -18.27 4.05 12.37
CA GLU A 169 -19.37 4.60 11.57
C GLU A 169 -19.52 6.12 11.75
N GLY A 170 -18.75 6.73 12.65
CA GLY A 170 -18.74 8.19 12.86
C GLY A 170 -19.71 8.68 13.94
N GLY A 171 -20.35 7.79 14.70
CA GLY A 171 -21.32 8.14 15.75
C GLY A 171 -20.71 9.03 16.84
N SER A 172 -21.40 10.08 17.25
CA SER A 172 -21.05 10.91 18.41
C SER A 172 -21.23 10.14 19.73
N ASN A 173 -20.64 10.63 20.82
CA ASN A 173 -20.81 9.98 22.12
C ASN A 173 -22.28 9.88 22.56
N MET A 174 -23.08 10.88 22.20
CA MET A 174 -24.50 10.90 22.51
C MET A 174 -25.27 9.86 21.69
N GLU A 175 -25.04 9.79 20.38
CA GLU A 175 -25.67 8.78 19.52
C GLU A 175 -25.26 7.34 19.89
N ILE A 176 -24.01 7.13 20.29
CA ILE A 176 -23.55 5.83 20.79
C ILE A 176 -24.22 5.51 22.13
N ALA A 177 -24.38 6.50 23.02
CA ALA A 177 -25.02 6.33 24.31
C ALA A 177 -26.48 5.95 24.14
N ASP A 178 -27.23 6.66 23.28
CA ASP A 178 -28.65 6.40 22.98
C ASP A 178 -28.82 5.01 22.38
N SER A 179 -28.00 4.65 21.39
CA SER A 179 -28.06 3.34 20.73
C SER A 179 -27.75 2.17 21.67
N LEU A 180 -26.91 2.43 22.67
CA LEU A 180 -26.49 1.42 23.64
C LEU A 180 -27.29 1.46 24.97
N PHE A 181 -28.27 2.37 25.08
CA PHE A 181 -29.09 2.58 26.27
C PHE A 181 -28.31 2.83 27.56
N ILE A 182 -27.23 3.66 27.47
CA ILE A 182 -26.40 4.07 28.61
C ILE A 182 -26.15 5.59 28.60
N SER A 183 -25.56 6.13 29.66
CA SER A 183 -25.25 7.55 29.71
C SER A 183 -24.02 7.92 28.81
N GLU A 184 -24.02 9.17 28.32
CA GLU A 184 -22.85 9.70 27.60
C GLU A 184 -21.56 9.66 28.46
N HIS A 185 -21.73 9.84 29.79
CA HIS A 185 -20.62 9.72 30.75
C HIS A 185 -20.02 8.30 30.74
N THR A 186 -20.87 7.28 30.64
CA THR A 186 -20.43 5.88 30.54
C THR A 186 -19.69 5.62 29.24
N ILE A 187 -20.13 6.22 28.12
CA ILE A 187 -19.41 6.14 26.85
C ILE A 187 -18.01 6.78 26.95
N LYS A 188 -17.89 7.95 27.58
CA LYS A 188 -16.58 8.59 27.83
C LYS A 188 -15.65 7.68 28.61
N SER A 189 -16.17 6.99 29.62
CA SER A 189 -15.40 6.01 30.42
C SER A 189 -14.98 4.78 29.60
N HIS A 190 -15.87 4.26 28.74
CA HIS A 190 -15.53 3.18 27.80
C HIS A 190 -14.44 3.62 26.82
N LEU A 191 -14.58 4.80 26.22
CA LEU A 191 -13.59 5.33 25.28
C LEU A 191 -12.22 5.53 25.93
N TYR A 192 -12.18 6.03 27.16
CA TYR A 192 -10.93 6.15 27.90
C TYR A 192 -10.24 4.79 28.08
N ASN A 193 -10.97 3.76 28.49
CA ASN A 193 -10.44 2.41 28.67
C ASN A 193 -10.03 1.79 27.32
N ILE A 194 -10.84 1.97 26.28
CA ILE A 194 -10.54 1.52 24.91
C ILE A 194 -9.25 2.16 24.43
N PHE A 195 -9.11 3.49 24.52
CA PHE A 195 -7.92 4.20 24.04
C PHE A 195 -6.65 3.70 24.73
N ARG A 196 -6.74 3.41 26.02
CA ARG A 196 -5.63 2.82 26.78
C ARG A 196 -5.31 1.40 26.32
N LYS A 197 -6.33 0.57 26.06
CA LYS A 197 -6.16 -0.83 25.63
C LYS A 197 -5.58 -0.95 24.22
N ILE A 198 -6.03 -0.09 23.27
CA ILE A 198 -5.56 -0.08 21.89
C ILE A 198 -4.40 0.90 21.65
N GLU A 199 -3.88 1.50 22.71
CA GLU A 199 -2.71 2.40 22.72
C GLU A 199 -2.83 3.60 21.78
N VAL A 200 -4.01 4.23 21.74
CA VAL A 200 -4.24 5.45 20.94
C VAL A 200 -4.46 6.67 21.81
N LYS A 201 -4.12 7.85 21.30
CA LYS A 201 -4.16 9.11 22.06
C LYS A 201 -5.44 9.92 21.87
N ASN A 202 -6.21 9.65 20.80
CA ASN A 202 -7.39 10.43 20.47
C ASN A 202 -8.41 9.63 19.65
N ARG A 203 -9.61 10.21 19.51
CA ARG A 203 -10.75 9.63 18.79
C ARG A 203 -10.42 9.30 17.33
N THR A 204 -9.70 10.18 16.63
CA THR A 204 -9.34 9.99 15.22
C THR A 204 -8.47 8.74 15.04
N GLN A 205 -7.50 8.55 15.94
CA GLN A 205 -6.65 7.35 15.94
C GLN A 205 -7.46 6.10 16.27
N ALA A 206 -8.40 6.17 17.22
CA ALA A 206 -9.28 5.05 17.55
C ALA A 206 -10.20 4.67 16.38
N THR A 207 -10.76 5.65 15.68
CA THR A 207 -11.56 5.43 14.46
C THR A 207 -10.73 4.75 13.36
N SER A 208 -9.49 5.22 13.15
CA SER A 208 -8.57 4.62 12.17
C SER A 208 -8.16 3.20 12.57
N TRP A 209 -7.96 2.95 13.87
CA TRP A 209 -7.70 1.61 14.40
C TRP A 209 -8.89 0.68 14.17
N ALA A 210 -10.11 1.13 14.49
CA ALA A 210 -11.33 0.35 14.30
C ALA A 210 -11.58 0.00 12.82
N LYS A 211 -11.28 0.91 11.90
CA LYS A 211 -11.40 0.65 10.45
C LYS A 211 -10.44 -0.45 9.94
N ARG A 212 -9.32 -0.68 10.62
CA ARG A 212 -8.31 -1.67 10.22
C ARG A 212 -8.47 -3.02 10.92
N ASN A 213 -9.13 -3.05 12.08
CA ASN A 213 -9.13 -4.24 12.95
C ASN A 213 -10.53 -4.81 13.22
N LEU A 214 -11.58 -4.10 12.86
CA LEU A 214 -13.00 -4.47 12.98
C LEU A 214 -13.73 -4.34 11.66
#